data_96231cda0481a5cc294e1e2e06e63067
#
_entry.id   96231cda0481a5cc294e1e2e06e63067
#
_cell.length_a   1.000
_cell.length_b   1.000
_cell.length_c   1.000
_cell.angle_alpha   90.00
_cell.angle_beta   90.00
_cell.angle_gamma   90.00
#
_symmetry.space_group_name_H-M   'P 1'
#
loop_
_entity.id
_entity.type
_entity.pdbx_description
1 polymer ?
#
loop_
_entity_poly.entity_id
_entity_poly.type
_entity_poly.pdbx_seq_one_letter_code
_entity_poly.pdbx_strand_id
1 'polypeptide(L)'
;MNEHRLKTYWANIYVGLQEGYDGPTHEMAELLDYCDAFCRKVDTTVSVTPTVFVYSKGSELGAIVGLIHAHSTRREEEIRRNALELGKALLGEFNQTTVSVVFPLRDV
;
A
#
# COMPACT_ATOMS: atom_id res chain seq x y z
N MET A 1 7.64 24.04 -27.71
CA MET A 1 6.71 23.04 -27.12
C MET A 1 6.90 23.04 -25.63
N ASN A 2 5.86 23.33 -24.90
CA ASN A 2 5.94 23.38 -23.46
C ASN A 2 5.82 21.97 -22.88
N GLU A 3 6.86 21.52 -22.22
CA GLU A 3 6.79 20.30 -21.47
C GLU A 3 6.05 20.56 -20.17
N HIS A 4 4.91 19.95 -20.03
CA HIS A 4 4.18 19.98 -18.76
C HIS A 4 4.69 18.80 -17.93
N ARG A 5 5.54 19.10 -16.94
CA ARG A 5 5.94 18.11 -15.96
C ARG A 5 4.85 18.07 -14.89
N LEU A 6 4.08 17.01 -14.95
CA LEU A 6 3.15 16.72 -13.88
C LEU A 6 3.93 16.02 -12.76
N LYS A 7 3.90 16.62 -11.57
CA LYS A 7 4.43 15.96 -10.39
C LYS A 7 3.52 14.79 -10.05
N THR A 8 4.09 13.61 -10.01
CA THR A 8 3.37 12.40 -9.61
C THR A 8 3.70 12.10 -8.16
N TYR A 9 2.68 12.05 -7.33
CA TYR A 9 2.81 11.64 -5.93
C TYR A 9 2.41 10.19 -5.83
N TRP A 10 3.14 9.43 -5.02
CA TRP A 10 2.87 8.02 -4.82
C TRP A 10 3.24 7.58 -3.41
N ALA A 11 2.69 6.46 -3.02
CA ALA A 11 3.10 5.77 -1.80
C ALA A 11 2.97 4.27 -2.03
N ASN A 12 3.84 3.49 -1.42
CA ASN A 12 3.75 2.04 -1.44
C ASN A 12 3.64 1.51 -0.03
N ILE A 13 2.71 0.59 0.15
CA ILE A 13 2.50 -0.10 1.42
C ILE A 13 2.94 -1.55 1.24
N TYR A 14 3.92 -1.97 2.03
CA TYR A 14 4.42 -3.34 2.01
C TYR A 14 3.74 -4.10 3.13
N VAL A 15 2.89 -5.06 2.79
CA VAL A 15 2.11 -5.81 3.74
C VAL A 15 2.32 -7.32 3.57
N GLY A 16 2.64 -8.01 4.66
CA GLY A 16 2.69 -9.45 4.67
C GLY A 16 1.29 -10.05 4.73
N LEU A 17 1.15 -11.26 4.23
CA LEU A 17 -0.11 -11.99 4.28
C LEU A 17 -0.11 -13.09 5.35
N GLN A 18 1.06 -13.47 5.84
CA GLN A 18 1.18 -14.46 6.90
C GLN A 18 1.19 -13.80 8.27
N GLU A 19 0.42 -14.34 9.20
CA GLU A 19 0.39 -13.86 10.58
C GLU A 19 1.56 -14.48 11.36
N GLY A 20 2.61 -13.70 11.64
CA GLY A 20 3.80 -14.19 12.29
C GLY A 20 4.54 -15.25 11.47
N TYR A 21 5.44 -15.99 12.11
CA TYR A 21 6.23 -17.02 11.41
C TYR A 21 5.46 -18.30 11.15
N ASP A 22 4.56 -18.67 12.05
CA ASP A 22 3.85 -19.95 12.03
C ASP A 22 2.34 -19.79 11.93
N GLY A 23 1.85 -18.56 11.76
CA GLY A 23 0.43 -18.30 11.72
C GLY A 23 -0.19 -18.56 10.35
N PRO A 24 -1.50 -18.38 10.26
CA PRO A 24 -2.22 -18.56 9.01
C PRO A 24 -1.80 -17.53 7.96
N THR A 25 -1.95 -17.90 6.70
CA THR A 25 -1.71 -17.01 5.58
C THR A 25 -3.05 -16.52 5.04
N HIS A 26 -3.21 -15.22 4.97
CA HIS A 26 -4.38 -14.61 4.36
C HIS A 26 -4.34 -14.77 2.84
N GLU A 27 -5.51 -14.88 2.25
CA GLU A 27 -5.65 -14.99 0.80
C GLU A 27 -5.51 -13.61 0.13
N MET A 28 -4.95 -13.60 -1.07
CA MET A 28 -4.89 -12.36 -1.87
C MET A 28 -6.28 -11.77 -2.07
N ALA A 29 -7.30 -12.63 -2.22
CA ALA A 29 -8.69 -12.17 -2.38
C ALA A 29 -9.18 -11.33 -1.20
N GLU A 30 -8.77 -11.69 0.03
CA GLU A 30 -9.13 -10.91 1.22
C GLU A 30 -8.54 -9.49 1.13
N LEU A 31 -7.29 -9.40 0.70
CA LEU A 31 -6.62 -8.11 0.55
C LEU A 31 -7.31 -7.26 -0.54
N LEU A 32 -7.64 -7.88 -1.66
CA LEU A 32 -8.34 -7.18 -2.75
C LEU A 32 -9.70 -6.66 -2.31
N ASP A 33 -10.46 -7.47 -1.57
CA ASP A 33 -11.76 -7.06 -1.03
C ASP A 33 -11.63 -5.90 -0.05
N TYR A 34 -10.61 -5.96 0.80
CA TYR A 34 -10.36 -4.88 1.77
C TYR A 34 -9.98 -3.58 1.07
N CYS A 35 -9.10 -3.66 0.08
CA CYS A 35 -8.69 -2.50 -0.71
C CYS A 35 -9.85 -1.91 -1.50
N ASP A 36 -10.72 -2.76 -2.06
CA ASP A 36 -11.92 -2.31 -2.76
C ASP A 36 -12.83 -1.49 -1.85
N ALA A 37 -13.10 -1.98 -0.65
CA ALA A 37 -13.90 -1.27 0.33
C ALA A 37 -13.28 0.07 0.74
N PHE A 38 -11.96 0.08 0.94
CA PHE A 38 -11.24 1.30 1.28
C PHE A 38 -11.33 2.33 0.16
N CYS A 39 -11.13 1.91 -1.10
CA CYS A 39 -11.18 2.80 -2.25
C CYS A 39 -12.56 3.43 -2.43
N ARG A 40 -13.61 2.68 -2.13
CA ARG A 40 -14.97 3.20 -2.19
C ARG A 40 -15.22 4.22 -1.09
N LYS A 41 -14.67 3.97 0.10
CA LYS A 41 -14.87 4.84 1.26
C LYS A 41 -14.22 6.21 1.09
N VAL A 42 -13.00 6.25 0.58
CA VAL A 42 -12.20 7.48 0.49
C VAL A 42 -12.04 8.00 -0.94
N ASP A 43 -12.67 7.36 -1.90
CA ASP A 43 -12.60 7.74 -3.32
C ASP A 43 -11.15 7.82 -3.82
N THR A 44 -10.47 6.70 -3.77
CA THR A 44 -9.08 6.60 -4.24
C THR A 44 -8.89 5.36 -5.10
N THR A 45 -7.71 5.23 -5.68
CA THR A 45 -7.32 4.08 -6.48
C THR A 45 -6.04 3.48 -5.91
N VAL A 46 -5.99 2.18 -5.81
CA VAL A 46 -4.78 1.47 -5.42
C VAL A 46 -4.46 0.39 -6.45
N SER A 47 -3.18 0.09 -6.58
CA SER A 47 -2.72 -1.11 -7.28
C SER A 47 -2.27 -2.12 -6.25
N VAL A 48 -2.48 -3.40 -6.53
CA VAL A 48 -2.07 -4.48 -5.63
C VAL A 48 -1.17 -5.42 -6.41
N THR A 49 0.06 -5.55 -5.96
CA THR A 49 1.06 -6.41 -6.61
C THR A 49 1.47 -7.52 -5.64
N PRO A 50 1.22 -8.79 -5.99
CA PRO A 50 1.72 -9.89 -5.18
C PRO A 50 3.25 -9.88 -5.15
N THR A 51 3.81 -10.21 -4.00
CA THR A 51 5.25 -10.30 -3.84
C THR A 51 5.64 -11.36 -2.83
N VAL A 52 6.91 -11.65 -2.75
CA VAL A 52 7.49 -12.54 -1.75
C VAL A 52 8.57 -11.78 -1.03
N PHE A 53 8.44 -11.68 0.29
CA PHE A 53 9.48 -11.10 1.12
C PHE A 53 10.45 -12.21 1.53
N VAL A 54 11.72 -12.02 1.19
CA VAL A 54 12.78 -13.00 1.48
C VAL A 54 13.67 -12.44 2.56
N TYR A 55 13.89 -13.21 3.61
CA TYR A 55 14.74 -12.82 4.74
C TYR A 55 15.61 -13.99 5.17
N SER A 56 16.52 -13.76 6.13
CA SER A 56 17.54 -14.76 6.48
C SER A 56 17.00 -16.11 6.94
N LYS A 57 15.79 -16.14 7.48
CA LYS A 57 15.19 -17.38 8.03
C LYS A 57 14.09 -17.97 7.14
N GLY A 58 13.85 -17.40 5.97
CA GLY A 58 12.82 -17.90 5.08
C GLY A 58 12.23 -16.84 4.16
N SER A 59 10.98 -17.05 3.84
CA SER A 59 10.23 -16.11 3.01
C SER A 59 8.76 -16.15 3.40
N GLU A 60 8.03 -15.09 3.04
CA GLU A 60 6.60 -15.06 3.23
C GLU A 60 5.93 -14.38 2.03
N LEU A 61 4.71 -14.78 1.76
CA LEU A 61 3.89 -14.12 0.76
C LEU A 61 3.41 -12.77 1.29
N GLY A 62 3.35 -11.82 0.41
CA GLY A 62 2.86 -10.50 0.74
C GLY A 62 2.39 -9.77 -0.48
N ALA A 63 2.17 -8.48 -0.33
CA ALA A 63 1.76 -7.62 -1.41
C ALA A 63 2.32 -6.22 -1.23
N ILE A 64 2.42 -5.52 -2.35
CA ILE A 64 2.69 -4.09 -2.38
C ILE A 64 1.39 -3.43 -2.82
N VAL A 65 0.84 -2.59 -1.94
CA VAL A 65 -0.35 -1.80 -2.24
C VAL A 65 0.12 -0.40 -2.57
N GLY A 66 -0.03 -0.01 -3.83
CA GLY A 66 0.45 1.27 -4.33
C GLY A 66 -0.69 2.26 -4.48
N LEU A 67 -0.47 3.49 -3.99
CA LEU A 67 -1.33 4.62 -4.25
C LEU A 67 -0.59 5.53 -5.20
N ILE A 68 -1.15 5.73 -6.37
CA ILE A 68 -0.57 6.63 -7.36
C ILE A 68 -1.63 7.62 -7.79
N HIS A 69 -1.20 8.83 -7.96
CA HIS A 69 -2.12 9.87 -8.34
C HIS A 69 -2.05 10.11 -9.84
N ALA A 70 -3.11 9.68 -10.52
CA ALA A 70 -3.23 9.83 -11.97
C ALA A 70 -3.81 11.18 -12.41
N HIS A 71 -4.35 11.96 -11.47
CA HIS A 71 -5.01 13.21 -11.78
C HIS A 71 -4.43 14.36 -10.96
N SER A 72 -4.18 15.47 -11.62
CA SER A 72 -3.54 16.66 -11.05
C SER A 72 -4.34 17.37 -9.93
N THR A 73 -5.54 16.92 -9.65
CA THR A 73 -6.40 17.53 -8.64
C THR A 73 -6.15 17.05 -7.22
N ARG A 74 -5.47 15.90 -7.07
CA ARG A 74 -5.19 15.38 -5.74
C ARG A 74 -3.85 15.88 -5.23
N ARG A 75 -3.80 16.21 -3.96
CA ARG A 75 -2.62 16.75 -3.32
C ARG A 75 -1.77 15.64 -2.71
N GLU A 76 -0.49 15.92 -2.57
CA GLU A 76 0.45 15.03 -1.89
C GLU A 76 -0.07 14.62 -0.51
N GLU A 77 -0.64 15.55 0.24
CA GLU A 77 -1.17 15.29 1.57
C GLU A 77 -2.28 14.26 1.58
N GLU A 78 -3.12 14.24 0.54
CA GLU A 78 -4.17 13.23 0.43
C GLU A 78 -3.60 11.84 0.22
N ILE A 79 -2.60 11.72 -0.66
CA ILE A 79 -1.93 10.44 -0.91
C ILE A 79 -1.27 9.95 0.38
N ARG A 80 -0.56 10.82 1.09
CA ARG A 80 0.09 10.47 2.35
C ARG A 80 -0.92 10.04 3.40
N ARG A 81 -1.97 10.81 3.57
CA ARG A 81 -3.01 10.50 4.55
C ARG A 81 -3.68 9.16 4.25
N ASN A 82 -4.07 8.95 3.00
CA ASN A 82 -4.72 7.71 2.58
C ASN A 82 -3.80 6.51 2.74
N ALA A 83 -2.52 6.66 2.40
CA ALA A 83 -1.54 5.60 2.54
C ALA A 83 -1.32 5.23 4.01
N LEU A 84 -1.20 6.21 4.89
CA LEU A 84 -1.03 5.97 6.33
C LEU A 84 -2.29 5.34 6.94
N GLU A 85 -3.45 5.81 6.55
CA GLU A 85 -4.72 5.26 7.02
C GLU A 85 -4.90 3.81 6.58
N LEU A 86 -4.65 3.54 5.29
CA LEU A 86 -4.73 2.19 4.77
C LEU A 86 -3.68 1.27 5.41
N GLY A 87 -2.45 1.76 5.57
CA GLY A 87 -1.38 1.00 6.23
C GLY A 87 -1.75 0.58 7.64
N LYS A 88 -2.29 1.50 8.44
CA LYS A 88 -2.77 1.19 9.79
C LYS A 88 -3.89 0.17 9.78
N ALA A 89 -4.83 0.34 8.86
CA ALA A 89 -5.97 -0.57 8.73
C ALA A 89 -5.52 -1.97 8.34
N LEU A 90 -4.58 -2.09 7.40
CA LEU A 90 -4.03 -3.39 6.98
C LEU A 90 -3.25 -4.06 8.10
N LEU A 91 -2.51 -3.29 8.89
CA LEU A 91 -1.78 -3.80 10.05
C LEU A 91 -2.74 -4.55 11.00
N GLY A 92 -3.87 -3.93 11.32
CA GLY A 92 -4.86 -4.52 12.22
C GLY A 92 -5.65 -5.64 11.57
N GLU A 93 -6.18 -5.42 10.37
CA GLU A 93 -7.05 -6.38 9.68
C GLU A 93 -6.33 -7.68 9.33
N PHE A 94 -5.07 -7.60 8.93
CA PHE A 94 -4.26 -8.76 8.57
C PHE A 94 -3.37 -9.25 9.72
N ASN A 95 -3.56 -8.68 10.90
CA ASN A 95 -2.88 -9.07 12.13
C ASN A 95 -1.35 -9.15 11.94
N GLN A 96 -0.81 -8.08 11.35
CA GLN A 96 0.62 -7.97 11.11
C GLN A 96 1.33 -7.28 12.26
N THR A 97 2.59 -7.62 12.51
CA THR A 97 3.41 -6.91 13.49
C THR A 97 3.90 -5.57 12.94
N THR A 98 4.20 -5.53 11.65
CA THR A 98 4.67 -4.32 10.99
C THR A 98 4.10 -4.24 9.58
N VAL A 99 3.85 -3.01 9.15
CA VAL A 99 3.55 -2.66 7.77
C VAL A 99 4.41 -1.45 7.44
N SER A 100 5.13 -1.49 6.33
CA SER A 100 5.97 -0.38 5.91
C SER A 100 5.25 0.47 4.88
N VAL A 101 5.25 1.78 5.09
CA VAL A 101 4.69 2.74 4.14
C VAL A 101 5.82 3.61 3.63
N VAL A 102 6.03 3.61 2.32
CA VAL A 102 7.15 4.28 1.68
C VAL A 102 6.64 5.40 0.79
N PHE A 103 7.21 6.57 0.95
CA PHE A 103 6.91 7.76 0.16
C PHE A 103 8.14 8.18 -0.63
N PRO A 104 7.98 8.91 -1.75
CA PRO A 104 9.13 9.48 -2.44
C PRO A 104 9.81 10.53 -1.57
N LEU A 105 11.12 10.70 -1.79
CA LEU A 105 11.86 11.77 -1.13
C LEU A 105 11.33 13.12 -1.63
N ARG A 106 11.20 14.05 -0.69
CA ARG A 106 10.81 15.41 -1.04
C ARG A 106 12.04 16.16 -1.54
N ASP A 107 11.84 16.92 -2.60
CA ASP A 107 12.83 17.90 -3.01
C ASP A 107 12.93 19.00 -1.94
N VAL A 108 14.14 19.27 -1.56
CA VAL A 108 14.43 20.28 -0.53
C VAL A 108 14.56 21.65 -1.19
#